data_5aee10f09a6d4e8a70e28d86d09f7fb8
#
_entry.id   5aee10f09a6d4e8a70e28d86d09f7fb8
#
_cell.length_a   1.000
_cell.length_b   1.000
_cell.length_c   1.000
_cell.angle_alpha   90.00
_cell.angle_beta   90.00
_cell.angle_gamma   90.00
#
_symmetry.space_group_name_H-M   'P 1'
#
loop_
_entity.id
_entity.type
_entity.pdbx_description
1 polymer ?
#
loop_
_entity_poly.entity_id
_entity_poly.type
_entity_poly.pdbx_seq_one_letter_code
_entity_poly.pdbx_strand_id
1 'polypeptide(L)'
;MGNKNRGKSEHSTGSWRHWLLLALTIPLLGLVATFVDLKPHVDENFFFSSNDPRAQESDRIDRMFGGDSQLILAVAAPDIASPNYVERLGTLTQQLSSVASVDSVESLADGPKNFKDAEKSPFWTRLLIAENGRSSNVVMFVSTRDPQELVNRIEAIVAKFDTKDFRIEIAGAPYVTEMIRRNLLHDFRVFSLTAFLLFGGVMLALFRSLKLTLGMLVTCTNAVLVTLLIQAAFGRKIGVLTANLGTIVFVVALSHLVYMTFNWQTLGRGRTDSSHLGSQARHMTLPASFWSMVCASLGFASLLIVPAKPLKELGIGGTLGTVVAFACAYLMYPAFLDWAGAVQKRAHAGGTDRRFWQRRFVWVCVIAIMASAGLSLGLRRLNTDPSLLDYFKKGQEPREGFSYVDRNGGSNPLTLVVAAADGGKLDNKDEYEKMWDLQDALEEHKGVGTVISLPVLMAEGHRRPLAFLLSWNHLLNIMNEPRYNRVASTFVTKDRSMAAFYLRMDERGRDQPRVDVVNEL
;
A
#
# COMPACT_ATOMS: atom_id res chain seq x y z
N MET A 1 71.99 -32.35 -17.63
CA MET A 1 70.84 -32.26 -18.57
C MET A 1 69.62 -32.80 -17.86
N GLY A 2 68.73 -32.06 -17.29
CA GLY A 2 67.89 -31.02 -17.81
C GLY A 2 66.48 -31.51 -17.60
N ASN A 3 65.80 -31.14 -16.51
CA ASN A 3 64.36 -31.21 -16.50
C ASN A 3 63.81 -29.94 -15.81
N LYS A 4 63.79 -28.89 -16.59
CA LYS A 4 63.04 -27.63 -16.33
C LYS A 4 61.93 -27.58 -17.38
N ASN A 5 60.72 -27.98 -17.05
CA ASN A 5 59.47 -27.52 -17.69
C ASN A 5 58.26 -28.36 -17.21
N ARG A 6 57.80 -28.11 -15.98
CA ARG A 6 56.42 -28.44 -15.58
C ARG A 6 56.02 -27.47 -14.47
N GLY A 7 55.56 -26.28 -14.84
CA GLY A 7 55.15 -25.32 -13.84
C GLY A 7 54.60 -24.03 -14.44
N LYS A 8 53.86 -24.10 -15.57
CA LYS A 8 53.19 -22.91 -16.15
C LYS A 8 51.95 -23.32 -16.93
N SER A 9 50.91 -23.82 -16.31
CA SER A 9 49.58 -23.91 -16.97
C SER A 9 48.38 -24.02 -16.03
N GLU A 10 48.53 -23.93 -14.70
CA GLU A 10 47.37 -24.03 -13.80
C GLU A 10 46.90 -22.68 -13.20
N HIS A 11 47.56 -21.59 -13.53
CA HIS A 11 47.19 -20.25 -12.97
C HIS A 11 46.14 -19.48 -13.75
N SER A 12 45.59 -20.00 -14.87
CA SER A 12 44.73 -19.23 -15.77
C SER A 12 43.23 -19.49 -15.65
N THR A 13 42.79 -20.57 -14.99
CA THR A 13 41.35 -20.93 -15.02
C THR A 13 40.49 -20.29 -13.95
N GLY A 14 41.04 -19.55 -12.98
CA GLY A 14 40.29 -18.89 -11.91
C GLY A 14 39.94 -17.42 -12.18
N SER A 15 40.67 -16.77 -13.10
CA SER A 15 40.61 -15.30 -13.21
C SER A 15 39.43 -14.74 -14.03
N TRP A 16 38.66 -15.55 -14.69
CA TRP A 16 37.54 -15.07 -15.54
C TRP A 16 36.15 -15.22 -14.90
N ARG A 17 36.03 -16.05 -13.87
CA ARG A 17 34.73 -16.32 -13.21
C ARG A 17 34.07 -15.09 -12.63
N HIS A 18 34.80 -14.22 -11.96
CA HIS A 18 34.27 -12.98 -11.40
C HIS A 18 33.81 -12.00 -12.49
N TRP A 19 34.48 -11.98 -13.66
CA TRP A 19 34.04 -11.17 -14.81
C TRP A 19 32.74 -11.69 -15.41
N LEU A 20 32.57 -13.02 -15.50
CA LEU A 20 31.29 -13.60 -15.93
C LEU A 20 30.15 -13.27 -14.97
N LEU A 21 30.40 -13.29 -13.65
CA LEU A 21 29.39 -12.95 -12.66
C LEU A 21 29.03 -11.46 -12.68
N LEU A 22 29.99 -10.58 -12.97
CA LEU A 22 29.74 -9.18 -13.24
C LEU A 22 28.92 -9.00 -14.53
N ALA A 23 29.31 -9.69 -15.61
CA ALA A 23 28.60 -9.65 -16.89
C ALA A 23 27.18 -10.23 -16.78
N LEU A 24 26.94 -11.24 -15.93
CA LEU A 24 25.62 -11.83 -15.70
C LEU A 24 24.60 -10.83 -15.13
N THR A 25 25.05 -9.82 -14.39
CA THR A 25 24.16 -8.79 -13.84
C THR A 25 23.41 -8.00 -14.94
N ILE A 26 24.07 -7.77 -16.09
CA ILE A 26 23.48 -6.99 -17.19
C ILE A 26 22.26 -7.69 -17.81
N PRO A 27 22.36 -8.97 -18.27
CA PRO A 27 21.18 -9.67 -18.79
C PRO A 27 20.09 -9.89 -17.72
N LEU A 28 20.45 -10.10 -16.45
CA LEU A 28 19.45 -10.18 -15.38
C LEU A 28 18.69 -8.85 -15.19
N LEU A 29 19.37 -7.72 -15.27
CA LEU A 29 18.72 -6.41 -15.27
C LEU A 29 17.81 -6.23 -16.48
N GLY A 30 18.26 -6.63 -17.66
CA GLY A 30 17.44 -6.63 -18.87
C GLY A 30 16.17 -7.49 -18.75
N LEU A 31 16.31 -8.70 -18.22
CA LEU A 31 15.18 -9.60 -17.97
C LEU A 31 14.20 -9.02 -16.94
N VAL A 32 14.69 -8.44 -15.84
CA VAL A 32 13.82 -7.77 -14.87
C VAL A 32 13.07 -6.60 -15.51
N ALA A 33 13.76 -5.77 -16.30
CA ALA A 33 13.15 -4.62 -16.96
C ALA A 33 12.05 -5.02 -17.98
N THR A 34 12.15 -6.23 -18.59
CA THR A 34 11.19 -6.70 -19.59
C THR A 34 10.07 -7.58 -19.03
N PHE A 35 10.35 -8.37 -18.01
CA PHE A 35 9.41 -9.39 -17.51
C PHE A 35 8.80 -9.08 -16.14
N VAL A 36 9.38 -8.15 -15.37
CA VAL A 36 8.90 -7.81 -14.02
C VAL A 36 8.19 -6.46 -14.07
N ASP A 37 6.90 -6.46 -13.74
CA ASP A 37 6.20 -5.21 -13.47
C ASP A 37 6.62 -4.69 -12.08
N LEU A 38 7.50 -3.68 -12.09
CA LEU A 38 8.00 -3.04 -10.87
C LEU A 38 7.00 -2.06 -10.26
N LYS A 39 5.83 -1.87 -10.87
CA LYS A 39 4.79 -1.00 -10.32
C LYS A 39 4.07 -1.76 -9.20
N PRO A 40 4.05 -1.23 -7.97
CA PRO A 40 3.26 -1.82 -6.90
C PRO A 40 1.78 -1.86 -7.30
N HIS A 41 1.17 -3.02 -7.12
CA HIS A 41 -0.26 -3.21 -7.31
C HIS A 41 -0.94 -3.06 -5.96
N VAL A 42 -1.85 -2.11 -5.87
CA VAL A 42 -2.63 -1.82 -4.66
C VAL A 42 -4.10 -1.97 -5.05
N ASP A 43 -4.76 -2.98 -4.53
CA ASP A 43 -6.21 -3.15 -4.68
C ASP A 43 -6.93 -2.36 -3.58
N GLU A 44 -8.15 -1.91 -3.81
CA GLU A 44 -8.95 -1.21 -2.78
C GLU A 44 -9.11 -2.06 -1.51
N ASN A 45 -9.28 -3.36 -1.68
CA ASN A 45 -9.39 -4.35 -0.59
C ASN A 45 -8.07 -5.07 -0.29
N PHE A 46 -6.92 -4.39 -0.39
CA PHE A 46 -5.60 -5.03 -0.33
C PHE A 46 -5.27 -5.73 1.00
N PHE A 47 -5.95 -5.40 2.09
CA PHE A 47 -5.74 -6.05 3.40
C PHE A 47 -6.39 -7.44 3.50
N PHE A 48 -7.48 -7.68 2.77
CA PHE A 48 -8.24 -8.91 2.89
C PHE A 48 -7.72 -10.02 1.97
N SER A 49 -7.80 -11.25 2.46
CA SER A 49 -7.62 -12.42 1.61
C SER A 49 -8.91 -12.68 0.83
N SER A 50 -8.80 -13.20 -0.41
CA SER A 50 -9.96 -13.60 -1.21
C SER A 50 -10.88 -14.62 -0.52
N ASN A 51 -10.38 -15.32 0.50
CA ASN A 51 -11.15 -16.27 1.31
C ASN A 51 -11.66 -15.65 2.63
N ASP A 52 -11.46 -14.35 2.86
CA ASP A 52 -12.00 -13.67 4.03
C ASP A 52 -13.52 -13.50 3.87
N PRO A 53 -14.35 -13.94 4.83
CA PRO A 53 -15.80 -13.77 4.75
C PRO A 53 -16.23 -12.32 4.55
N ARG A 54 -15.50 -11.37 5.14
CA ARG A 54 -15.78 -9.93 5.01
C ARG A 54 -15.52 -9.42 3.59
N ALA A 55 -14.43 -9.87 2.96
CA ALA A 55 -14.15 -9.54 1.56
C ALA A 55 -15.20 -10.12 0.63
N GLN A 56 -15.64 -11.37 0.88
CA GLN A 56 -16.68 -11.99 0.08
C GLN A 56 -18.03 -11.29 0.24
N GLU A 57 -18.35 -10.81 1.44
CA GLU A 57 -19.57 -10.04 1.67
C GLU A 57 -19.49 -8.66 1.02
N SER A 58 -18.35 -7.97 1.08
CA SER A 58 -18.12 -6.72 0.33
C SER A 58 -18.30 -6.94 -1.17
N ASP A 59 -17.67 -7.96 -1.74
CA ASP A 59 -17.81 -8.30 -3.17
C ASP A 59 -19.26 -8.67 -3.54
N ARG A 60 -20.02 -9.22 -2.60
CA ARG A 60 -21.44 -9.53 -2.79
C ARG A 60 -22.29 -8.28 -2.81
N ILE A 61 -22.05 -7.36 -1.87
CA ILE A 61 -22.72 -6.05 -1.80
C ILE A 61 -22.44 -5.26 -3.09
N ASP A 62 -21.18 -5.18 -3.52
CA ASP A 62 -20.78 -4.49 -4.75
C ASP A 62 -21.49 -5.04 -5.99
N ARG A 63 -21.67 -6.35 -6.06
CA ARG A 63 -22.42 -6.98 -7.17
C ARG A 63 -23.92 -6.71 -7.13
N MET A 64 -24.50 -6.55 -5.93
CA MET A 64 -25.94 -6.30 -5.77
C MET A 64 -26.33 -4.85 -6.06
N PHE A 65 -25.48 -3.90 -5.66
CA PHE A 65 -25.79 -2.47 -5.69
C PHE A 65 -24.96 -1.67 -6.73
N GLY A 66 -24.18 -2.35 -7.58
CA GLY A 66 -23.34 -1.70 -8.58
C GLY A 66 -22.20 -0.93 -7.88
N GLY A 67 -21.17 -1.66 -7.46
CA GLY A 67 -20.03 -1.13 -6.72
C GLY A 67 -19.12 -0.24 -7.57
N ASP A 68 -19.65 0.85 -8.10
CA ASP A 68 -18.84 1.87 -8.76
C ASP A 68 -18.04 2.63 -7.69
N SER A 69 -16.72 2.63 -7.82
CA SER A 69 -15.85 3.40 -6.93
C SER A 69 -16.17 4.89 -7.03
N GLN A 70 -16.18 5.58 -5.88
CA GLN A 70 -16.49 6.99 -5.82
C GLN A 70 -15.23 7.84 -5.66
N LEU A 71 -15.15 8.92 -6.44
CA LEU A 71 -14.22 10.02 -6.25
C LEU A 71 -14.98 11.28 -5.88
N ILE A 72 -14.50 11.99 -4.87
CA ILE A 72 -15.12 13.21 -4.36
C ILE A 72 -14.11 14.32 -4.50
N LEU A 73 -14.52 15.42 -5.18
CA LEU A 73 -13.79 16.66 -5.17
C LEU A 73 -14.54 17.64 -4.26
N ALA A 74 -13.91 18.01 -3.16
CA ALA A 74 -14.42 19.07 -2.30
C ALA A 74 -13.93 20.41 -2.84
N VAL A 75 -14.86 21.25 -3.29
CA VAL A 75 -14.58 22.55 -3.91
C VAL A 75 -14.97 23.66 -2.94
N ALA A 76 -13.98 24.33 -2.38
CA ALA A 76 -14.16 25.42 -1.42
C ALA A 76 -14.07 26.79 -2.11
N ALA A 77 -14.99 27.68 -1.74
CA ALA A 77 -14.98 29.06 -2.20
C ALA A 77 -15.54 30.00 -1.11
N PRO A 78 -15.27 31.32 -1.19
CA PRO A 78 -15.81 32.29 -0.26
C PRO A 78 -17.35 32.31 -0.24
N ASP A 79 -17.99 32.09 -1.41
CA ASP A 79 -19.45 32.05 -1.60
C ASP A 79 -19.80 30.98 -2.65
N ILE A 80 -20.32 29.83 -2.20
CA ILE A 80 -20.74 28.71 -3.05
C ILE A 80 -22.13 28.92 -3.67
N ALA A 81 -22.88 29.95 -3.22
CA ALA A 81 -24.17 30.30 -3.78
C ALA A 81 -24.07 31.30 -4.95
N SER A 82 -22.88 31.86 -5.20
CA SER A 82 -22.68 32.85 -6.25
C SER A 82 -22.84 32.24 -7.65
N PRO A 83 -23.45 32.97 -8.61
CA PRO A 83 -23.59 32.49 -9.99
C PRO A 83 -22.23 32.15 -10.65
N ASN A 84 -21.20 32.94 -10.37
CA ASN A 84 -19.85 32.72 -10.89
C ASN A 84 -19.25 31.38 -10.39
N TYR A 85 -19.51 31.05 -9.12
CA TYR A 85 -19.08 29.74 -8.58
C TYR A 85 -19.76 28.58 -9.31
N VAL A 86 -21.10 28.66 -9.48
CA VAL A 86 -21.88 27.61 -10.15
C VAL A 86 -21.47 27.45 -11.61
N GLU A 87 -21.24 28.56 -12.34
CA GLU A 87 -20.75 28.50 -13.73
C GLU A 87 -19.39 27.86 -13.85
N ARG A 88 -18.45 28.23 -12.96
CA ARG A 88 -17.11 27.66 -12.92
C ARG A 88 -17.14 26.17 -12.52
N LEU A 89 -18.00 25.81 -11.57
CA LEU A 89 -18.25 24.44 -11.17
C LEU A 89 -18.82 23.63 -12.34
N GLY A 90 -19.77 24.18 -13.10
CA GLY A 90 -20.34 23.54 -14.29
C GLY A 90 -19.29 23.24 -15.37
N THR A 91 -18.38 24.19 -15.60
CA THR A 91 -17.26 23.98 -16.53
C THR A 91 -16.33 22.86 -16.05
N LEU A 92 -16.03 22.83 -14.75
CA LEU A 92 -15.24 21.75 -14.15
C LEU A 92 -15.96 20.39 -14.31
N THR A 93 -17.24 20.33 -13.95
CA THR A 93 -18.07 19.11 -14.06
C THR A 93 -18.12 18.59 -15.49
N GLN A 94 -18.27 19.45 -16.49
CA GLN A 94 -18.26 19.08 -17.90
C GLN A 94 -16.91 18.48 -18.33
N GLN A 95 -15.80 19.07 -17.89
CA GLN A 95 -14.48 18.52 -18.20
C GLN A 95 -14.24 17.15 -17.51
N LEU A 96 -14.69 16.99 -16.27
CA LEU A 96 -14.60 15.73 -15.54
C LEU A 96 -15.46 14.64 -16.20
N SER A 97 -16.66 14.97 -16.65
CA SER A 97 -17.57 14.04 -17.35
C SER A 97 -17.00 13.55 -18.68
N SER A 98 -16.06 14.28 -19.29
CA SER A 98 -15.40 13.89 -20.54
C SER A 98 -14.26 12.89 -20.33
N VAL A 99 -13.86 12.58 -19.09
CA VAL A 99 -12.79 11.65 -18.78
C VAL A 99 -13.26 10.22 -19.00
N ALA A 100 -12.50 9.44 -19.77
CA ALA A 100 -12.77 8.02 -19.92
C ALA A 100 -12.78 7.32 -18.55
N SER A 101 -13.71 6.40 -18.33
CA SER A 101 -13.94 5.68 -17.06
C SER A 101 -14.63 6.52 -15.96
N VAL A 102 -15.08 7.74 -16.24
CA VAL A 102 -16.04 8.45 -15.42
C VAL A 102 -17.44 8.17 -15.98
N ASP A 103 -18.27 7.54 -15.17
CA ASP A 103 -19.60 7.10 -15.57
C ASP A 103 -20.65 8.17 -15.35
N SER A 104 -20.58 8.89 -14.25
CA SER A 104 -21.41 10.06 -13.97
C SER A 104 -20.71 11.02 -13.01
N VAL A 105 -21.09 12.28 -13.10
CA VAL A 105 -20.60 13.37 -12.23
C VAL A 105 -21.82 14.13 -11.72
N GLU A 106 -21.92 14.26 -10.42
CA GLU A 106 -22.98 14.99 -9.75
C GLU A 106 -22.40 16.22 -9.04
N SER A 107 -22.97 17.39 -9.28
CA SER A 107 -22.50 18.65 -8.69
C SER A 107 -23.66 19.62 -8.47
N LEU A 108 -23.40 20.72 -7.76
CA LEU A 108 -24.40 21.81 -7.62
C LEU A 108 -24.79 22.46 -8.97
N ALA A 109 -23.98 22.26 -10.01
CA ALA A 109 -24.28 22.81 -11.34
C ALA A 109 -25.25 21.94 -12.15
N ASP A 110 -25.31 20.62 -11.90
CA ASP A 110 -26.04 19.68 -12.76
C ASP A 110 -27.20 18.95 -12.07
N GLY A 111 -27.26 18.95 -10.74
CA GLY A 111 -28.28 18.21 -9.97
C GLY A 111 -29.49 19.07 -9.58
N PRO A 112 -29.33 20.01 -8.66
CA PRO A 112 -30.43 20.88 -8.19
C PRO A 112 -30.71 22.01 -9.18
N LYS A 113 -31.93 22.58 -9.11
CA LYS A 113 -32.31 23.74 -9.97
C LYS A 113 -31.50 24.99 -9.64
N ASN A 114 -31.20 25.22 -8.40
CA ASN A 114 -30.38 26.31 -7.88
C ASN A 114 -29.90 25.97 -6.46
N PHE A 115 -29.01 26.79 -5.90
CA PHE A 115 -28.45 26.59 -4.55
C PHE A 115 -29.52 26.49 -3.45
N LYS A 116 -30.55 27.37 -3.49
CA LYS A 116 -31.64 27.35 -2.51
C LYS A 116 -32.49 26.08 -2.58
N ASP A 117 -32.59 25.47 -3.74
CA ASP A 117 -33.27 24.20 -3.93
C ASP A 117 -32.42 23.07 -3.37
N ALA A 118 -31.11 23.11 -3.58
CA ALA A 118 -30.16 22.18 -3.01
C ALA A 118 -30.15 22.20 -1.47
N GLU A 119 -30.13 23.41 -0.87
CA GLU A 119 -30.12 23.60 0.59
C GLU A 119 -31.38 23.06 1.28
N LYS A 120 -32.51 23.09 0.60
CA LYS A 120 -33.78 22.53 1.10
C LYS A 120 -33.98 21.04 0.79
N SER A 121 -33.11 20.47 0.00
CA SER A 121 -33.21 19.08 -0.44
C SER A 121 -32.57 18.14 0.59
N PRO A 122 -33.27 17.13 1.09
CA PRO A 122 -32.66 16.15 1.98
C PRO A 122 -31.55 15.34 1.30
N PHE A 123 -31.62 15.16 -0.02
CA PHE A 123 -30.64 14.41 -0.81
C PHE A 123 -29.45 15.29 -1.23
N TRP A 124 -29.70 16.44 -1.87
CA TRP A 124 -28.63 17.27 -2.38
C TRP A 124 -27.80 17.91 -1.29
N THR A 125 -28.41 18.26 -0.15
CA THR A 125 -27.67 18.78 1.00
C THR A 125 -26.65 17.76 1.50
N ARG A 126 -27.05 16.51 1.68
CA ARG A 126 -26.15 15.44 2.16
C ARG A 126 -25.09 15.06 1.14
N LEU A 127 -25.41 15.09 -0.14
CA LEU A 127 -24.49 14.68 -1.20
C LEU A 127 -23.50 15.79 -1.58
N LEU A 128 -24.02 17.01 -1.76
CA LEU A 128 -23.28 18.07 -2.45
C LEU A 128 -22.86 19.25 -1.57
N ILE A 129 -23.46 19.45 -0.40
CA ILE A 129 -23.13 20.60 0.47
C ILE A 129 -22.37 20.09 1.67
N ALA A 130 -21.19 20.64 1.90
CA ALA A 130 -20.42 20.33 3.10
C ALA A 130 -21.05 20.99 4.34
N GLU A 131 -20.90 20.38 5.51
CA GLU A 131 -21.48 20.85 6.78
C GLU A 131 -21.09 22.30 7.12
N ASN A 132 -19.92 22.76 6.69
CA ASN A 132 -19.46 24.13 6.91
C ASN A 132 -20.16 25.20 6.04
N GLY A 133 -20.96 24.79 5.06
CA GLY A 133 -21.64 25.68 4.11
C GLY A 133 -20.72 26.52 3.19
N ARG A 134 -19.40 26.25 3.20
CA ARG A 134 -18.37 26.98 2.43
C ARG A 134 -17.73 26.15 1.34
N SER A 135 -18.15 24.93 1.16
CA SER A 135 -17.70 24.09 0.07
C SER A 135 -18.84 23.22 -0.44
N SER A 136 -18.72 22.84 -1.70
CA SER A 136 -19.57 21.82 -2.30
C SER A 136 -18.74 20.64 -2.76
N ASN A 137 -19.37 19.48 -2.82
CA ASN A 137 -18.77 18.26 -3.34
C ASN A 137 -19.15 18.08 -4.81
N VAL A 138 -18.18 17.66 -5.61
CA VAL A 138 -18.42 17.04 -6.92
C VAL A 138 -18.19 15.55 -6.72
N VAL A 139 -19.24 14.76 -6.87
CA VAL A 139 -19.20 13.32 -6.67
C VAL A 139 -19.13 12.64 -8.04
N MET A 140 -18.08 11.88 -8.26
CA MET A 140 -17.89 11.13 -9.50
C MET A 140 -18.01 9.63 -9.22
N PHE A 141 -18.78 8.95 -10.05
CA PHE A 141 -18.84 7.49 -10.07
C PHE A 141 -17.92 7.01 -11.19
N VAL A 142 -17.03 6.10 -10.87
CA VAL A 142 -15.96 5.69 -11.77
C VAL A 142 -15.88 4.16 -11.85
N SER A 143 -15.80 3.64 -13.06
CA SER A 143 -15.57 2.22 -13.34
C SER A 143 -14.23 2.06 -14.06
N THR A 144 -13.13 2.01 -13.30
CA THR A 144 -11.81 1.90 -13.90
C THR A 144 -11.05 0.68 -13.40
N ARG A 145 -10.28 0.08 -14.30
CA ARG A 145 -9.27 -0.94 -13.97
C ARG A 145 -7.87 -0.35 -13.79
N ASP A 146 -7.70 0.92 -14.14
CA ASP A 146 -6.42 1.65 -14.01
C ASP A 146 -6.63 2.97 -13.28
N PRO A 147 -6.59 2.96 -11.93
CA PRO A 147 -6.68 4.18 -11.13
C PRO A 147 -5.59 5.22 -11.46
N GLN A 148 -4.42 4.79 -11.93
CA GLN A 148 -3.32 5.68 -12.25
C GLN A 148 -3.68 6.65 -13.39
N GLU A 149 -4.21 6.14 -14.50
CA GLU A 149 -4.56 6.98 -15.65
C GLU A 149 -5.71 7.91 -15.29
N LEU A 150 -6.72 7.40 -14.60
CA LEU A 150 -7.87 8.17 -14.16
C LEU A 150 -7.43 9.34 -13.26
N VAL A 151 -6.67 9.07 -12.19
CA VAL A 151 -6.22 10.08 -11.23
C VAL A 151 -5.33 11.12 -11.92
N ASN A 152 -4.38 10.70 -12.77
CA ASN A 152 -3.53 11.64 -13.51
C ASN A 152 -4.34 12.62 -14.38
N ARG A 153 -5.40 12.13 -15.04
CA ARG A 153 -6.28 12.97 -15.86
C ARG A 153 -7.10 13.94 -15.02
N ILE A 154 -7.63 13.46 -13.89
CA ILE A 154 -8.38 14.30 -12.95
C ILE A 154 -7.49 15.39 -12.36
N GLU A 155 -6.30 15.05 -11.87
CA GLU A 155 -5.33 16.03 -11.35
C GLU A 155 -4.95 17.08 -12.41
N ALA A 156 -4.76 16.68 -13.66
CA ALA A 156 -4.46 17.61 -14.75
C ALA A 156 -5.62 18.58 -15.06
N ILE A 157 -6.87 18.15 -14.85
CA ILE A 157 -8.04 19.02 -14.96
C ILE A 157 -8.11 19.95 -13.74
N VAL A 158 -8.03 19.39 -12.53
CA VAL A 158 -8.09 20.12 -11.26
C VAL A 158 -7.05 21.24 -11.23
N ALA A 159 -5.82 20.97 -11.64
CA ALA A 159 -4.74 21.96 -11.67
C ALA A 159 -5.04 23.22 -12.52
N LYS A 160 -5.98 23.14 -13.47
CA LYS A 160 -6.41 24.31 -14.27
C LYS A 160 -7.42 25.19 -13.55
N PHE A 161 -8.16 24.61 -12.61
CA PHE A 161 -9.23 25.29 -11.88
C PHE A 161 -8.83 25.67 -10.45
N ASP A 162 -7.87 24.97 -9.86
CA ASP A 162 -7.44 25.22 -8.48
C ASP A 162 -6.78 26.59 -8.33
N THR A 163 -7.40 27.43 -7.50
CA THR A 163 -6.94 28.80 -7.22
C THR A 163 -7.24 29.14 -5.76
N LYS A 164 -6.73 30.26 -5.25
CA LYS A 164 -7.00 30.69 -3.86
C LYS A 164 -8.49 30.86 -3.53
N ASP A 165 -9.28 31.28 -4.53
CA ASP A 165 -10.73 31.53 -4.38
C ASP A 165 -11.61 30.36 -4.85
N PHE A 166 -10.99 29.28 -5.33
CA PHE A 166 -11.67 28.08 -5.80
C PHE A 166 -10.74 26.89 -5.57
N ARG A 167 -10.65 26.48 -4.31
CA ARG A 167 -9.74 25.43 -3.88
C ARG A 167 -10.39 24.07 -4.03
N ILE A 168 -9.67 23.14 -4.64
CA ILE A 168 -10.17 21.80 -4.92
C ILE A 168 -9.33 20.77 -4.18
N GLU A 169 -9.98 19.95 -3.35
CA GLU A 169 -9.35 18.83 -2.66
C GLU A 169 -9.95 17.51 -3.17
N ILE A 170 -9.10 16.53 -3.44
CA ILE A 170 -9.53 15.25 -4.01
C ILE A 170 -9.52 14.19 -2.92
N ALA A 171 -10.59 13.37 -2.84
CA ALA A 171 -10.73 12.24 -1.95
C ALA A 171 -11.45 11.07 -2.64
N GLY A 172 -11.35 9.87 -2.06
CA GLY A 172 -12.00 8.66 -2.56
C GLY A 172 -11.02 7.50 -2.71
N ALA A 173 -11.56 6.27 -2.75
CA ALA A 173 -10.76 5.04 -2.75
C ALA A 173 -9.75 4.97 -3.91
N PRO A 174 -10.11 5.28 -5.19
CA PRO A 174 -9.15 5.25 -6.29
C PRO A 174 -8.00 6.24 -6.12
N TYR A 175 -8.27 7.43 -5.54
CA TYR A 175 -7.24 8.43 -5.28
C TYR A 175 -6.27 7.98 -4.19
N VAL A 176 -6.79 7.44 -3.09
CA VAL A 176 -5.98 6.87 -1.99
C VAL A 176 -5.07 5.77 -2.51
N THR A 177 -5.63 4.84 -3.25
CA THR A 177 -4.92 3.69 -3.84
C THR A 177 -3.75 4.17 -4.70
N GLU A 178 -3.99 5.16 -5.56
CA GLU A 178 -2.95 5.73 -6.40
C GLU A 178 -1.87 6.48 -5.59
N MET A 179 -2.26 7.24 -4.56
CA MET A 179 -1.30 7.91 -3.68
C MET A 179 -0.44 6.92 -2.89
N ILE A 180 -1.04 5.86 -2.37
CA ILE A 180 -0.28 4.77 -1.72
C ILE A 180 0.69 4.16 -2.73
N ARG A 181 0.26 3.87 -3.96
CA ARG A 181 1.12 3.34 -5.01
C ARG A 181 2.31 4.26 -5.33
N ARG A 182 2.07 5.57 -5.46
CA ARG A 182 3.14 6.57 -5.70
C ARG A 182 4.15 6.62 -4.55
N ASN A 183 3.66 6.62 -3.31
CA ASN A 183 4.51 6.58 -2.13
C ASN A 183 5.35 5.30 -2.07
N LEU A 184 4.76 4.15 -2.35
CA LEU A 184 5.47 2.87 -2.39
C LEU A 184 6.58 2.86 -3.47
N LEU A 185 6.32 3.43 -4.65
CA LEU A 185 7.34 3.56 -5.70
C LEU A 185 8.49 4.48 -5.27
N HIS A 186 8.16 5.59 -4.61
CA HIS A 186 9.16 6.50 -4.06
C HIS A 186 10.01 5.79 -3.00
N ASP A 187 9.38 5.13 -2.05
CA ASP A 187 10.03 4.40 -0.97
C ASP A 187 10.91 3.27 -1.51
N PHE A 188 10.42 2.51 -2.48
CA PHE A 188 11.20 1.46 -3.13
C PHE A 188 12.51 2.00 -3.71
N ARG A 189 12.46 3.15 -4.43
CA ARG A 189 13.65 3.77 -5.01
C ARG A 189 14.60 4.29 -3.93
N VAL A 190 14.06 5.01 -2.94
CA VAL A 190 14.86 5.61 -1.87
C VAL A 190 15.50 4.52 -1.00
N PHE A 191 14.74 3.53 -0.55
CA PHE A 191 15.27 2.47 0.30
C PHE A 191 16.28 1.58 -0.43
N SER A 192 16.03 1.22 -1.68
CA SER A 192 16.98 0.41 -2.47
C SER A 192 18.29 1.15 -2.70
N LEU A 193 18.22 2.43 -3.08
CA LEU A 193 19.43 3.24 -3.30
C LEU A 193 20.18 3.49 -1.98
N THR A 194 19.45 3.84 -0.92
CA THR A 194 20.05 4.09 0.40
C THR A 194 20.69 2.81 0.96
N ALA A 195 20.03 1.67 0.85
CA ALA A 195 20.60 0.38 1.25
C ALA A 195 21.88 0.08 0.48
N PHE A 196 21.87 0.23 -0.84
CA PHE A 196 23.02 0.00 -1.69
C PHE A 196 24.21 0.89 -1.30
N LEU A 197 24.00 2.20 -1.14
CA LEU A 197 25.05 3.15 -0.78
C LEU A 197 25.52 2.99 0.66
N LEU A 198 24.60 2.85 1.61
CA LEU A 198 24.92 2.72 3.04
C LEU A 198 25.70 1.43 3.29
N PHE A 199 25.16 0.29 2.86
CA PHE A 199 25.82 -0.99 3.08
C PHE A 199 27.10 -1.10 2.27
N GLY A 200 27.15 -0.57 1.04
CA GLY A 200 28.38 -0.48 0.25
C GLY A 200 29.45 0.35 0.96
N GLY A 201 29.09 1.51 1.50
CA GLY A 201 29.99 2.37 2.28
C GLY A 201 30.48 1.70 3.57
N VAL A 202 29.57 1.07 4.33
CA VAL A 202 29.92 0.33 5.55
C VAL A 202 30.86 -0.84 5.23
N MET A 203 30.59 -1.61 4.17
CA MET A 203 31.44 -2.73 3.76
C MET A 203 32.81 -2.24 3.30
N LEU A 204 32.87 -1.14 2.55
CA LEU A 204 34.13 -0.54 2.13
C LEU A 204 34.94 -0.05 3.34
N ALA A 205 34.31 0.60 4.31
CA ALA A 205 34.95 1.04 5.54
C ALA A 205 35.46 -0.16 6.40
N LEU A 206 34.65 -1.23 6.48
CA LEU A 206 34.96 -2.40 7.28
C LEU A 206 36.07 -3.25 6.68
N PHE A 207 35.99 -3.56 5.39
CA PHE A 207 36.94 -4.45 4.71
C PHE A 207 38.07 -3.71 3.98
N ARG A 208 37.93 -2.42 3.73
CA ARG A 208 38.90 -1.55 3.02
C ARG A 208 39.38 -2.15 1.71
N SER A 209 38.51 -2.83 1.00
CA SER A 209 38.80 -3.48 -0.28
C SER A 209 37.66 -3.28 -1.26
N LEU A 210 37.91 -2.53 -2.33
CA LEU A 210 36.95 -2.30 -3.41
C LEU A 210 36.51 -3.61 -4.07
N LYS A 211 37.43 -4.57 -4.24
CA LYS A 211 37.11 -5.87 -4.86
C LYS A 211 36.09 -6.67 -4.04
N LEU A 212 36.29 -6.74 -2.70
CA LEU A 212 35.33 -7.41 -1.81
C LEU A 212 33.98 -6.69 -1.79
N THR A 213 33.98 -5.36 -1.65
CA THR A 213 32.77 -4.56 -1.63
C THR A 213 31.97 -4.72 -2.94
N LEU A 214 32.67 -4.62 -4.10
CA LEU A 214 32.03 -4.83 -5.40
C LEU A 214 31.43 -6.24 -5.51
N GLY A 215 32.19 -7.28 -5.11
CA GLY A 215 31.72 -8.66 -5.11
C GLY A 215 30.46 -8.86 -4.23
N MET A 216 30.42 -8.22 -3.05
CA MET A 216 29.25 -8.22 -2.17
C MET A 216 28.04 -7.56 -2.84
N LEU A 217 28.23 -6.33 -3.35
CA LEU A 217 27.15 -5.58 -3.97
C LEU A 217 26.56 -6.31 -5.19
N VAL A 218 27.42 -6.83 -6.06
CA VAL A 218 26.99 -7.62 -7.24
C VAL A 218 26.24 -8.87 -6.84
N THR A 219 26.74 -9.62 -5.87
CA THR A 219 26.07 -10.85 -5.40
C THR A 219 24.71 -10.54 -4.76
N CYS A 220 24.62 -9.49 -3.93
CA CYS A 220 23.36 -9.06 -3.34
C CYS A 220 22.36 -8.58 -4.42
N THR A 221 22.82 -7.78 -5.38
CA THR A 221 21.99 -7.31 -6.50
C THR A 221 21.46 -8.49 -7.33
N ASN A 222 22.33 -9.45 -7.68
CA ASN A 222 21.88 -10.63 -8.41
C ASN A 222 20.88 -11.49 -7.62
N ALA A 223 21.04 -11.62 -6.29
CA ALA A 223 20.05 -12.30 -5.45
C ALA A 223 18.68 -11.60 -5.51
N VAL A 224 18.64 -10.27 -5.48
CA VAL A 224 17.40 -9.50 -5.64
C VAL A 224 16.79 -9.72 -7.02
N LEU A 225 17.58 -9.58 -8.10
CA LEU A 225 17.11 -9.72 -9.47
C LEU A 225 16.54 -11.12 -9.73
N VAL A 226 17.24 -12.16 -9.28
CA VAL A 226 16.77 -13.56 -9.41
C VAL A 226 15.48 -13.77 -8.61
N THR A 227 15.39 -13.23 -7.39
CA THR A 227 14.17 -13.33 -6.59
C THR A 227 12.98 -12.69 -7.30
N LEU A 228 13.14 -11.48 -7.86
CA LEU A 228 12.09 -10.79 -8.59
C LEU A 228 11.67 -11.55 -9.86
N LEU A 229 12.62 -12.11 -10.61
CA LEU A 229 12.33 -12.92 -11.80
C LEU A 229 11.55 -14.19 -11.45
N ILE A 230 11.93 -14.89 -10.38
CA ILE A 230 11.19 -16.08 -9.94
C ILE A 230 9.77 -15.70 -9.51
N GLN A 231 9.59 -14.60 -8.78
CA GLN A 231 8.27 -14.11 -8.40
C GLN A 231 7.40 -13.80 -9.64
N ALA A 232 7.96 -13.10 -10.63
CA ALA A 232 7.28 -12.80 -11.88
C ALA A 232 6.92 -14.08 -12.66
N ALA A 233 7.82 -15.07 -12.70
CA ALA A 233 7.58 -16.36 -13.34
C ALA A 233 6.40 -17.13 -12.70
N PHE A 234 6.15 -16.93 -11.40
CA PHE A 234 4.98 -17.46 -10.71
C PHE A 234 3.74 -16.54 -10.83
N GLY A 235 3.77 -15.52 -11.70
CA GLY A 235 2.66 -14.59 -11.91
C GLY A 235 2.35 -13.69 -10.72
N ARG A 236 3.31 -13.52 -9.79
CA ARG A 236 3.10 -12.71 -8.60
C ARG A 236 3.40 -11.24 -8.89
N LYS A 237 2.46 -10.39 -8.52
CA LYS A 237 2.61 -8.95 -8.60
C LYS A 237 3.31 -8.41 -7.35
N ILE A 238 3.94 -7.26 -7.48
CA ILE A 238 4.53 -6.54 -6.33
C ILE A 238 3.39 -5.86 -5.57
N GLY A 239 3.08 -6.35 -4.36
CA GLY A 239 2.08 -5.77 -3.46
C GLY A 239 2.70 -4.77 -2.48
N VAL A 240 1.87 -4.26 -1.57
CA VAL A 240 2.24 -3.21 -0.61
C VAL A 240 3.46 -3.58 0.23
N LEU A 241 3.48 -4.77 0.83
CA LEU A 241 4.60 -5.21 1.68
C LEU A 241 5.75 -5.79 0.87
N THR A 242 5.47 -6.40 -0.29
CA THR A 242 6.50 -6.99 -1.15
C THR A 242 7.27 -5.94 -1.95
N ALA A 243 6.83 -4.68 -1.98
CA ALA A 243 7.60 -3.57 -2.54
C ALA A 243 9.00 -3.45 -1.88
N ASN A 244 9.11 -3.76 -0.59
CA ASN A 244 10.37 -3.71 0.15
C ASN A 244 11.17 -5.03 0.12
N LEU A 245 10.67 -6.06 -0.56
CA LEU A 245 11.30 -7.38 -0.59
C LEU A 245 12.73 -7.35 -1.13
N GLY A 246 13.00 -6.50 -2.13
CA GLY A 246 14.35 -6.33 -2.67
C GLY A 246 15.36 -5.92 -1.61
N THR A 247 15.02 -4.96 -0.76
CA THR A 247 15.88 -4.51 0.34
C THR A 247 16.07 -5.62 1.39
N ILE A 248 15.02 -6.37 1.71
CA ILE A 248 15.09 -7.50 2.65
C ILE A 248 16.04 -8.58 2.13
N VAL A 249 15.87 -9.01 0.88
CA VAL A 249 16.73 -10.02 0.24
C VAL A 249 18.18 -9.56 0.15
N PHE A 250 18.40 -8.28 -0.17
CA PHE A 250 19.72 -7.66 -0.20
C PHE A 250 20.44 -7.80 1.17
N VAL A 251 19.75 -7.43 2.25
CA VAL A 251 20.31 -7.49 3.62
C VAL A 251 20.56 -8.93 4.07
N VAL A 252 19.64 -9.85 3.76
CA VAL A 252 19.80 -11.27 4.06
C VAL A 252 21.00 -11.85 3.32
N ALA A 253 21.14 -11.57 2.02
CA ALA A 253 22.32 -12.00 1.24
C ALA A 253 23.60 -11.43 1.85
N LEU A 254 23.61 -10.14 2.15
CA LEU A 254 24.77 -9.45 2.71
C LEU A 254 25.24 -10.09 4.03
N SER A 255 24.33 -10.55 4.89
CA SER A 255 24.68 -11.20 6.15
C SER A 255 25.51 -12.46 5.93
N HIS A 256 25.16 -13.30 4.95
CA HIS A 256 25.93 -14.49 4.57
C HIS A 256 27.32 -14.13 4.01
N LEU A 257 27.38 -13.07 3.19
CA LEU A 257 28.64 -12.62 2.57
C LEU A 257 29.61 -12.05 3.59
N VAL A 258 29.12 -11.26 4.53
CA VAL A 258 29.93 -10.70 5.63
C VAL A 258 30.53 -11.83 6.46
N TYR A 259 29.73 -12.82 6.85
CA TYR A 259 30.21 -13.95 7.64
C TYR A 259 31.25 -14.78 6.86
N MET A 260 31.02 -15.06 5.59
CA MET A 260 31.96 -15.76 4.72
C MET A 260 33.27 -14.97 4.56
N THR A 261 33.21 -13.66 4.47
CA THR A 261 34.39 -12.80 4.35
C THR A 261 35.23 -12.81 5.62
N PHE A 262 34.62 -12.78 6.81
CA PHE A 262 35.35 -12.90 8.07
C PHE A 262 36.06 -14.25 8.20
N ASN A 263 35.40 -15.35 7.83
CA ASN A 263 36.00 -16.67 7.80
C ASN A 263 37.16 -16.76 6.79
N TRP A 264 36.98 -16.16 5.59
CA TRP A 264 38.04 -16.05 4.59
C TRP A 264 39.25 -15.27 5.12
N GLN A 265 39.03 -14.13 5.78
CA GLN A 265 40.11 -13.36 6.41
C GLN A 265 40.82 -14.16 7.51
N THR A 266 40.09 -14.95 8.29
CA THR A 266 40.64 -15.78 9.36
C THR A 266 41.50 -16.93 8.81
N LEU A 267 41.04 -17.60 7.75
CA LEU A 267 41.78 -18.68 7.07
C LEU A 267 43.03 -18.16 6.37
N GLY A 268 42.99 -16.96 5.79
CA GLY A 268 44.13 -16.36 5.07
C GLY A 268 45.21 -15.77 5.97
N ARG A 269 45.00 -15.69 7.31
CA ARG A 269 46.01 -15.17 8.24
C ARG A 269 47.20 -16.09 8.32
N GLY A 270 48.36 -15.60 7.91
CA GLY A 270 49.64 -16.35 8.00
C GLY A 270 49.90 -17.33 6.86
N ARG A 271 49.01 -17.44 5.88
CA ARG A 271 49.22 -18.26 4.68
C ARG A 271 49.78 -17.42 3.54
N THR A 272 50.80 -17.90 2.85
CA THR A 272 51.37 -17.31 1.62
C THR A 272 50.64 -17.84 0.37
N ASP A 273 49.99 -19.01 0.47
CA ASP A 273 49.21 -19.58 -0.62
C ASP A 273 47.74 -19.17 -0.46
N SER A 274 47.26 -18.39 -1.46
CA SER A 274 45.88 -17.92 -1.51
C SER A 274 44.97 -18.78 -2.40
N SER A 275 45.50 -19.90 -2.97
CA SER A 275 44.71 -20.77 -3.81
C SER A 275 43.60 -21.45 -2.99
N HIS A 276 42.37 -21.42 -3.53
CA HIS A 276 41.19 -22.07 -2.93
C HIS A 276 40.69 -21.53 -1.58
N LEU A 277 41.19 -20.38 -1.08
CA LEU A 277 40.71 -19.78 0.17
C LEU A 277 39.21 -19.48 0.17
N GLY A 278 38.67 -19.02 -0.97
CA GLY A 278 37.23 -18.78 -1.14
C GLY A 278 36.40 -20.07 -0.97
N SER A 279 36.86 -21.19 -1.53
CA SER A 279 36.19 -22.50 -1.36
C SER A 279 36.26 -22.99 0.08
N GLN A 280 37.40 -22.83 0.75
CA GLN A 280 37.55 -23.23 2.16
C GLN A 280 36.64 -22.36 3.07
N ALA A 281 36.60 -21.05 2.85
CA ALA A 281 35.70 -20.14 3.58
C ALA A 281 34.23 -20.54 3.39
N ARG A 282 33.85 -20.87 2.16
CA ARG A 282 32.50 -21.38 1.83
C ARG A 282 32.15 -22.61 2.68
N HIS A 283 32.99 -23.61 2.71
CA HIS A 283 32.75 -24.83 3.49
C HIS A 283 32.69 -24.59 5.00
N MET A 284 33.56 -23.73 5.53
CA MET A 284 33.57 -23.36 6.94
C MET A 284 32.32 -22.61 7.37
N THR A 285 31.76 -21.77 6.47
CA THR A 285 30.60 -20.90 6.73
C THR A 285 29.28 -21.65 6.56
N LEU A 286 29.25 -22.68 5.70
CA LEU A 286 28.03 -23.35 5.24
C LEU A 286 27.07 -23.79 6.36
N PRO A 287 27.54 -24.52 7.43
CA PRO A 287 26.59 -25.02 8.43
C PRO A 287 25.85 -23.93 9.17
N ALA A 288 26.56 -22.89 9.62
CA ALA A 288 25.95 -21.77 10.34
C ALA A 288 25.01 -20.95 9.46
N SER A 289 25.43 -20.67 8.23
CA SER A 289 24.59 -19.92 7.25
C SER A 289 23.35 -20.72 6.83
N PHE A 290 23.47 -22.03 6.69
CA PHE A 290 22.34 -22.91 6.36
C PHE A 290 21.25 -22.83 7.45
N TRP A 291 21.64 -23.00 8.72
CA TRP A 291 20.68 -22.88 9.81
C TRP A 291 20.10 -21.45 9.95
N SER A 292 20.90 -20.41 9.69
CA SER A 292 20.42 -19.04 9.63
C SER A 292 19.37 -18.86 8.53
N MET A 293 19.62 -19.41 7.32
CA MET A 293 18.66 -19.42 6.22
C MET A 293 17.37 -20.15 6.62
N VAL A 294 17.47 -21.33 7.24
CA VAL A 294 16.30 -22.10 7.68
C VAL A 294 15.46 -21.30 8.69
N CYS A 295 16.11 -20.71 9.72
CA CYS A 295 15.40 -19.90 10.71
C CYS A 295 14.70 -18.69 10.07
N ALA A 296 15.37 -17.97 9.17
CA ALA A 296 14.77 -16.84 8.48
C ALA A 296 13.61 -17.28 7.57
N SER A 297 13.79 -18.40 6.83
CA SER A 297 12.72 -18.96 6.00
C SER A 297 11.49 -19.38 6.81
N LEU A 298 11.69 -20.01 7.97
CA LEU A 298 10.60 -20.36 8.89
C LEU A 298 9.89 -19.12 9.44
N GLY A 299 10.66 -18.05 9.73
CA GLY A 299 10.09 -16.76 10.14
C GLY A 299 9.17 -16.17 9.07
N PHE A 300 9.59 -16.16 7.80
CA PHE A 300 8.73 -15.71 6.71
C PHE A 300 7.57 -16.68 6.45
N ALA A 301 7.81 -17.99 6.49
CA ALA A 301 6.77 -19.00 6.30
C ALA A 301 5.66 -18.92 7.36
N SER A 302 5.96 -18.50 8.59
CA SER A 302 4.94 -18.29 9.62
C SER A 302 3.88 -17.25 9.22
N LEU A 303 4.21 -16.28 8.36
CA LEU A 303 3.27 -15.30 7.84
C LEU A 303 2.19 -15.91 6.94
N LEU A 304 2.38 -17.13 6.44
CA LEU A 304 1.38 -17.83 5.62
C LEU A 304 0.13 -18.19 6.41
N ILE A 305 0.24 -18.31 7.73
CA ILE A 305 -0.86 -18.66 8.63
C ILE A 305 -1.78 -17.45 8.84
N VAL A 306 -1.25 -16.22 8.71
CA VAL A 306 -2.00 -15.00 8.94
C VAL A 306 -3.04 -14.78 7.83
N PRO A 307 -4.30 -14.43 8.15
CA PRO A 307 -5.34 -14.22 7.12
C PRO A 307 -5.06 -13.07 6.14
N ALA A 308 -4.26 -12.07 6.53
CA ALA A 308 -4.00 -10.87 5.73
C ALA A 308 -3.21 -11.18 4.43
N LYS A 309 -3.77 -10.84 3.27
CA LYS A 309 -3.19 -11.06 1.94
C LYS A 309 -1.76 -10.52 1.81
N PRO A 310 -1.44 -9.25 2.22
CA PRO A 310 -0.09 -8.72 2.07
C PRO A 310 0.96 -9.48 2.89
N LEU A 311 0.59 -9.99 4.07
CA LEU A 311 1.49 -10.79 4.91
C LEU A 311 1.77 -12.15 4.28
N LYS A 312 0.76 -12.82 3.71
CA LYS A 312 0.96 -14.07 2.95
C LYS A 312 1.88 -13.87 1.75
N GLU A 313 1.69 -12.78 1.00
CA GLU A 313 2.55 -12.44 -0.13
C GLU A 313 4.00 -12.20 0.30
N LEU A 314 4.19 -11.46 1.40
CA LEU A 314 5.50 -11.25 2.00
C LEU A 314 6.11 -12.57 2.51
N GLY A 315 5.30 -13.43 3.13
CA GLY A 315 5.73 -14.75 3.60
C GLY A 315 6.30 -15.63 2.49
N ILE A 316 5.61 -15.72 1.36
CA ILE A 316 6.06 -16.48 0.19
C ILE A 316 7.31 -15.82 -0.41
N GLY A 317 7.25 -14.51 -0.65
CA GLY A 317 8.35 -13.76 -1.23
C GLY A 317 9.60 -13.77 -0.38
N GLY A 318 9.45 -13.59 0.94
CA GLY A 318 10.55 -13.61 1.90
C GLY A 318 11.19 -14.99 2.05
N THR A 319 10.40 -16.06 2.12
CA THR A 319 10.92 -17.44 2.14
C THR A 319 11.72 -17.74 0.88
N LEU A 320 11.13 -17.48 -0.30
CA LEU A 320 11.81 -17.67 -1.58
C LEU A 320 13.08 -16.83 -1.67
N GLY A 321 12.99 -15.54 -1.34
CA GLY A 321 14.10 -14.60 -1.38
C GLY A 321 15.25 -15.00 -0.46
N THR A 322 14.95 -15.55 0.72
CA THR A 322 15.95 -16.04 1.68
C THR A 322 16.73 -17.23 1.11
N VAL A 323 16.03 -18.19 0.48
CA VAL A 323 16.66 -19.34 -0.18
C VAL A 323 17.53 -18.90 -1.34
N VAL A 324 17.02 -17.98 -2.18
CA VAL A 324 17.77 -17.42 -3.32
C VAL A 324 19.00 -16.64 -2.85
N ALA A 325 18.86 -15.83 -1.80
CA ALA A 325 19.95 -15.08 -1.20
C ALA A 325 21.09 -16.01 -0.74
N PHE A 326 20.74 -17.09 -0.05
CA PHE A 326 21.69 -18.11 0.35
C PHE A 326 22.35 -18.78 -0.87
N ALA A 327 21.58 -19.21 -1.86
CA ALA A 327 22.10 -19.84 -3.07
C ALA A 327 23.07 -18.92 -3.82
N CYS A 328 22.70 -17.67 -4.06
CA CYS A 328 23.57 -16.69 -4.71
C CYS A 328 24.84 -16.42 -3.92
N ALA A 329 24.75 -16.29 -2.59
CA ALA A 329 25.91 -16.10 -1.72
C ALA A 329 26.91 -17.24 -1.86
N TYR A 330 26.44 -18.48 -1.90
CA TYR A 330 27.31 -19.67 -1.93
C TYR A 330 27.78 -20.09 -3.33
N LEU A 331 27.06 -19.69 -4.38
CA LEU A 331 27.45 -20.00 -5.76
C LEU A 331 28.34 -18.93 -6.37
N MET A 332 28.09 -17.65 -6.05
CA MET A 332 28.75 -16.54 -6.74
C MET A 332 29.92 -15.95 -5.95
N TYR A 333 29.75 -15.73 -4.65
CA TYR A 333 30.67 -14.92 -3.88
C TYR A 333 32.08 -15.51 -3.68
N PRO A 334 32.29 -16.86 -3.59
CA PRO A 334 33.62 -17.44 -3.49
C PRO A 334 34.57 -17.01 -4.61
N ALA A 335 34.06 -16.80 -5.83
CA ALA A 335 34.86 -16.32 -6.96
C ALA A 335 35.41 -14.89 -6.74
N PHE A 336 34.66 -14.04 -6.04
CA PHE A 336 35.11 -12.70 -5.67
C PHE A 336 36.12 -12.71 -4.51
N LEU A 337 36.01 -13.67 -3.57
CA LEU A 337 37.01 -13.87 -2.53
C LEU A 337 38.35 -14.30 -3.14
N ASP A 338 38.33 -15.23 -4.09
CA ASP A 338 39.53 -15.66 -4.81
C ASP A 338 40.13 -14.53 -5.66
N TRP A 339 39.27 -13.67 -6.27
CA TRP A 339 39.71 -12.47 -7.01
C TRP A 339 40.34 -11.40 -6.10
N ALA A 340 39.88 -11.28 -4.86
CA ALA A 340 40.46 -10.33 -3.89
C ALA A 340 41.91 -10.65 -3.56
N GLY A 341 42.34 -11.91 -3.69
CA GLY A 341 43.71 -12.35 -3.55
C GLY A 341 44.16 -12.50 -2.09
N ALA A 342 45.43 -12.24 -1.81
CA ALA A 342 46.00 -12.42 -0.47
C ALA A 342 45.37 -11.48 0.56
N VAL A 343 45.04 -12.05 1.73
CA VAL A 343 44.50 -11.27 2.86
C VAL A 343 45.52 -10.28 3.35
N GLN A 344 45.23 -8.99 3.25
CA GLN A 344 46.12 -7.93 3.82
C GLN A 344 46.32 -8.18 5.32
N LYS A 345 47.57 -8.27 5.75
CA LYS A 345 47.92 -8.34 7.17
C LYS A 345 47.41 -7.08 7.87
N ARG A 346 46.25 -7.19 8.52
CA ARG A 346 45.82 -6.14 9.44
C ARG A 346 46.76 -6.13 10.62
N ALA A 347 47.53 -5.08 10.79
CA ALA A 347 48.22 -4.84 12.04
C ALA A 347 47.20 -4.93 13.17
N HIS A 348 47.40 -5.87 14.11
CA HIS A 348 46.57 -5.93 15.31
C HIS A 348 46.71 -4.58 16.01
N ALA A 349 45.66 -3.79 16.01
CA ALA A 349 45.44 -2.83 17.06
C ALA A 349 45.39 -3.64 18.37
N GLY A 350 46.35 -3.37 19.25
CA GLY A 350 46.76 -4.09 20.43
C GLY A 350 45.65 -4.87 21.15
N GLY A 351 46.10 -5.94 21.80
CA GLY A 351 45.23 -6.83 22.54
C GLY A 351 44.28 -6.07 23.45
N THR A 352 43.03 -6.09 23.08
CA THR A 352 41.95 -5.55 23.91
C THR A 352 41.91 -6.36 25.18
N ASP A 353 42.21 -5.74 26.28
CA ASP A 353 42.25 -6.34 27.61
C ASP A 353 40.86 -7.02 27.87
N ARG A 354 40.85 -8.35 27.89
CA ARG A 354 39.62 -9.18 27.99
C ARG A 354 38.80 -8.81 29.25
N ARG A 355 39.47 -8.34 30.33
CA ARG A 355 38.82 -7.90 31.56
C ARG A 355 38.11 -6.56 31.39
N PHE A 356 38.66 -5.67 30.56
CA PHE A 356 38.04 -4.38 30.25
C PHE A 356 36.72 -4.56 29.46
N TRP A 357 36.69 -5.51 28.50
CA TRP A 357 35.48 -5.83 27.74
C TRP A 357 34.44 -6.59 28.57
N GLN A 358 34.83 -7.49 29.49
CA GLN A 358 33.89 -8.20 30.35
C GLN A 358 33.14 -7.27 31.30
N ARG A 359 33.79 -6.28 31.90
CA ARG A 359 33.12 -5.28 32.74
C ARG A 359 32.16 -4.39 31.95
N ARG A 360 32.54 -3.95 30.75
CA ARG A 360 31.68 -3.15 29.88
C ARG A 360 30.52 -3.93 29.32
N PHE A 361 30.68 -5.23 29.08
CA PHE A 361 29.60 -6.09 28.60
C PHE A 361 28.42 -6.14 29.58
N VAL A 362 28.68 -6.23 30.88
CA VAL A 362 27.62 -6.17 31.92
C VAL A 362 26.85 -4.84 31.83
N TRP A 363 27.56 -3.71 31.73
CA TRP A 363 26.91 -2.41 31.58
C TRP A 363 26.13 -2.29 30.27
N VAL A 364 26.62 -2.80 29.17
CA VAL A 364 25.89 -2.86 27.89
C VAL A 364 24.62 -3.70 28.04
N CYS A 365 24.68 -4.86 28.69
CA CYS A 365 23.49 -5.68 28.97
C CYS A 365 22.49 -4.96 29.87
N VAL A 366 22.94 -4.29 30.94
CA VAL A 366 22.07 -3.53 31.83
C VAL A 366 21.39 -2.37 31.08
N ILE A 367 22.14 -1.62 30.27
CA ILE A 367 21.58 -0.54 29.44
C ILE A 367 20.59 -1.11 28.43
N ALA A 368 20.89 -2.22 27.78
CA ALA A 368 20.00 -2.86 26.83
C ALA A 368 18.68 -3.32 27.50
N ILE A 369 18.76 -3.92 28.69
CA ILE A 369 17.59 -4.34 29.46
C ILE A 369 16.76 -3.13 29.88
N MET A 370 17.41 -2.08 30.40
CA MET A 370 16.73 -0.84 30.80
C MET A 370 16.07 -0.14 29.60
N ALA A 371 16.78 -0.09 28.46
CA ALA A 371 16.22 0.45 27.23
C ALA A 371 15.02 -0.39 26.72
N SER A 372 15.13 -1.72 26.76
CA SER A 372 14.03 -2.62 26.39
C SER A 372 12.83 -2.47 27.32
N ALA A 373 13.04 -2.35 28.63
CA ALA A 373 11.99 -2.09 29.61
C ALA A 373 11.34 -0.72 29.38
N GLY A 374 12.13 0.31 29.10
CA GLY A 374 11.61 1.64 28.76
C GLY A 374 10.80 1.64 27.45
N LEU A 375 11.29 0.96 26.42
CA LEU A 375 10.60 0.83 25.14
C LEU A 375 9.31 0.00 25.27
N SER A 376 9.25 -0.99 26.16
CA SER A 376 8.05 -1.79 26.38
C SER A 376 6.87 -0.98 26.91
N LEU A 377 7.13 0.14 27.59
CA LEU A 377 6.08 1.09 27.97
C LEU A 377 5.39 1.74 26.76
N GLY A 378 6.10 1.82 25.62
CA GLY A 378 5.56 2.31 24.36
C GLY A 378 4.52 1.36 23.74
N LEU A 379 4.54 0.07 24.08
CA LEU A 379 3.56 -0.92 23.59
C LEU A 379 2.12 -0.54 23.91
N ARG A 380 1.90 0.14 25.05
CA ARG A 380 0.57 0.64 25.43
C ARG A 380 0.04 1.77 24.54
N ARG A 381 0.91 2.38 23.75
CA ARG A 381 0.58 3.48 22.81
C ARG A 381 0.53 3.03 21.35
N LEU A 382 0.70 1.72 21.11
CA LEU A 382 0.57 1.18 19.75
C LEU A 382 -0.89 1.28 19.32
N ASN A 383 -1.10 2.04 18.25
CA ASN A 383 -2.38 2.10 17.57
C ASN A 383 -2.49 0.90 16.63
N THR A 384 -3.46 0.01 16.88
CA THR A 384 -3.74 -1.18 16.06
C THR A 384 -4.79 -0.93 14.98
N ASP A 385 -5.42 0.26 14.99
CA ASP A 385 -6.40 0.71 13.99
C ASP A 385 -5.99 2.09 13.44
N PRO A 386 -4.95 2.15 12.59
CA PRO A 386 -4.49 3.41 12.02
C PRO A 386 -5.56 4.01 11.11
N SER A 387 -5.77 5.31 11.23
CA SER A 387 -6.61 6.08 10.32
C SER A 387 -6.01 6.08 8.90
N LEU A 388 -6.87 6.16 7.87
CA LEU A 388 -6.42 6.40 6.50
C LEU A 388 -5.55 7.67 6.40
N LEU A 389 -5.81 8.66 7.25
CA LEU A 389 -5.02 9.89 7.36
C LEU A 389 -3.58 9.65 7.81
N ASP A 390 -3.31 8.58 8.55
CA ASP A 390 -1.97 8.28 9.10
C ASP A 390 -1.02 7.67 8.08
N TYR A 391 -1.54 7.23 6.92
CA TYR A 391 -0.72 6.81 5.78
C TYR A 391 0.00 7.98 5.09
N PHE A 392 -0.44 9.22 5.34
CA PHE A 392 0.13 10.41 4.72
C PHE A 392 0.74 11.33 5.76
N LYS A 393 1.88 11.97 5.43
CA LYS A 393 2.53 12.94 6.34
C LYS A 393 1.69 14.20 6.49
N LYS A 394 1.73 14.83 7.67
CA LYS A 394 1.12 16.15 7.91
C LYS A 394 1.73 17.17 6.95
N GLY A 395 0.88 17.99 6.33
CA GLY A 395 1.29 19.00 5.34
C GLY A 395 1.46 18.47 3.91
N GLN A 396 1.14 17.20 3.65
CA GLN A 396 1.01 16.69 2.28
C GLN A 396 -0.41 16.90 1.78
N GLU A 397 -0.52 17.28 0.51
CA GLU A 397 -1.78 17.58 -0.18
C GLU A 397 -2.85 16.48 -0.01
N PRO A 398 -2.54 15.16 -0.17
CA PRO A 398 -3.54 14.12 0.06
C PRO A 398 -4.08 14.09 1.49
N ARG A 399 -3.23 14.34 2.50
CA ARG A 399 -3.68 14.36 3.91
C ARG A 399 -4.59 15.55 4.19
N GLU A 400 -4.30 16.70 3.63
CA GLU A 400 -5.09 17.91 3.84
C GLU A 400 -6.46 17.76 3.19
N GLY A 401 -6.53 17.26 1.95
CA GLY A 401 -7.77 16.98 1.25
C GLY A 401 -8.65 15.96 1.96
N PHE A 402 -8.07 14.81 2.33
CA PHE A 402 -8.79 13.81 3.13
C PHE A 402 -9.28 14.38 4.45
N SER A 403 -8.44 15.12 5.14
CA SER A 403 -8.78 15.76 6.40
C SER A 403 -9.86 16.82 6.28
N TYR A 404 -9.94 17.47 5.11
CA TYR A 404 -10.99 18.41 4.80
C TYR A 404 -12.33 17.71 4.55
N VAL A 405 -12.34 16.67 3.72
CA VAL A 405 -13.53 15.85 3.46
C VAL A 405 -14.02 15.18 4.75
N ASP A 406 -13.11 14.66 5.57
CA ASP A 406 -13.44 14.01 6.85
C ASP A 406 -14.15 14.95 7.82
N ARG A 407 -13.71 16.20 7.92
CA ARG A 407 -14.35 17.23 8.78
C ARG A 407 -15.70 17.70 8.28
N ASN A 408 -16.05 17.43 7.02
CA ASN A 408 -17.23 17.96 6.36
C ASN A 408 -18.16 16.83 5.88
N GLY A 409 -18.30 15.78 6.66
CA GLY A 409 -19.25 14.69 6.41
C GLY A 409 -18.66 13.29 6.36
N GLY A 410 -17.43 13.11 6.90
CA GLY A 410 -16.75 11.81 6.94
C GLY A 410 -16.00 11.46 5.64
N SER A 411 -14.93 10.66 5.78
CA SER A 411 -14.07 10.30 4.65
C SER A 411 -14.00 8.80 4.37
N ASN A 412 -14.44 7.96 5.30
CA ASN A 412 -14.34 6.52 5.20
C ASN A 412 -15.69 5.88 4.88
N PRO A 413 -15.88 5.28 3.70
CA PRO A 413 -17.15 4.70 3.31
C PRO A 413 -17.44 3.42 4.09
N LEU A 414 -18.69 3.26 4.53
CA LEU A 414 -19.28 2.03 5.05
C LEU A 414 -20.62 1.82 4.36
N THR A 415 -20.88 0.62 3.84
CA THR A 415 -22.17 0.26 3.28
C THR A 415 -22.90 -0.69 4.23
N LEU A 416 -24.07 -0.26 4.69
CA LEU A 416 -24.99 -1.08 5.46
C LEU A 416 -26.12 -1.55 4.55
N VAL A 417 -26.41 -2.85 4.54
CA VAL A 417 -27.50 -3.44 3.75
C VAL A 417 -28.58 -3.91 4.70
N VAL A 418 -29.80 -3.47 4.44
CA VAL A 418 -31.00 -3.85 5.19
C VAL A 418 -31.95 -4.66 4.33
N ALA A 419 -32.63 -5.60 4.95
CA ALA A 419 -33.69 -6.42 4.34
C ALA A 419 -34.91 -6.46 5.26
N ALA A 420 -36.08 -6.66 4.69
CA ALA A 420 -37.29 -6.88 5.48
C ALA A 420 -37.17 -8.17 6.32
N ALA A 421 -37.54 -8.12 7.59
CA ALA A 421 -37.40 -9.22 8.53
C ALA A 421 -38.20 -10.47 8.12
N ASP A 422 -39.31 -10.29 7.41
CA ASP A 422 -40.16 -11.34 6.89
C ASP A 422 -39.77 -11.86 5.49
N GLY A 423 -38.64 -11.35 4.95
CA GLY A 423 -38.20 -11.62 3.57
C GLY A 423 -39.12 -10.99 2.51
N GLY A 424 -39.94 -10.03 2.89
CA GLY A 424 -40.84 -9.28 2.01
C GLY A 424 -40.08 -8.21 1.18
N LYS A 425 -40.86 -7.28 0.62
CA LYS A 425 -40.35 -6.18 -0.19
C LYS A 425 -40.33 -4.89 0.61
N LEU A 426 -39.27 -4.10 0.42
CA LEU A 426 -39.10 -2.78 1.02
C LEU A 426 -39.85 -1.70 0.21
N ASP A 427 -41.11 -1.95 -0.20
CA ASP A 427 -41.89 -1.08 -1.11
C ASP A 427 -43.22 -0.58 -0.50
N ASN A 428 -43.40 -0.78 0.80
CA ASN A 428 -44.54 -0.28 1.54
C ASN A 428 -44.18 0.85 2.51
N LYS A 429 -45.20 1.52 3.04
CA LYS A 429 -45.03 2.68 3.90
C LYS A 429 -44.39 2.34 5.23
N ASP A 430 -44.75 1.20 5.83
CA ASP A 430 -44.25 0.80 7.15
C ASP A 430 -42.75 0.49 7.10
N GLU A 431 -42.28 -0.19 6.04
CA GLU A 431 -40.84 -0.45 5.83
C GLU A 431 -40.08 0.84 5.53
N TYR A 432 -40.72 1.80 4.82
CA TYR A 432 -40.12 3.11 4.60
C TYR A 432 -39.93 3.88 5.91
N GLU A 433 -40.94 3.92 6.79
CA GLU A 433 -40.86 4.58 8.11
C GLU A 433 -39.76 3.95 8.97
N LYS A 434 -39.67 2.61 9.01
CA LYS A 434 -38.57 1.91 9.70
C LYS A 434 -37.18 2.25 9.13
N MET A 435 -37.05 2.34 7.82
CA MET A 435 -35.79 2.76 7.18
C MET A 435 -35.47 4.21 7.48
N TRP A 436 -36.47 5.08 7.65
CA TRP A 436 -36.25 6.47 8.04
C TRP A 436 -35.80 6.58 9.49
N ASP A 437 -36.43 5.83 10.40
CA ASP A 437 -36.02 5.76 11.80
C ASP A 437 -34.57 5.27 11.92
N LEU A 438 -34.19 4.28 11.10
CA LEU A 438 -32.82 3.81 11.02
C LEU A 438 -31.86 4.90 10.51
N GLN A 439 -32.29 5.67 9.48
CA GLN A 439 -31.50 6.78 8.94
C GLN A 439 -31.18 7.80 10.03
N ASP A 440 -32.20 8.21 10.81
CA ASP A 440 -32.05 9.19 11.86
C ASP A 440 -31.14 8.64 13.00
N ALA A 441 -31.31 7.39 13.40
CA ALA A 441 -30.47 6.73 14.38
C ALA A 441 -29.01 6.63 13.95
N LEU A 442 -28.74 6.34 12.67
CA LEU A 442 -27.39 6.30 12.11
C LEU A 442 -26.73 7.69 12.07
N GLU A 443 -27.51 8.74 11.75
CA GLU A 443 -26.99 10.13 11.70
C GLU A 443 -26.73 10.70 13.11
N GLU A 444 -27.46 10.22 14.14
CA GLU A 444 -27.21 10.61 15.53
C GLU A 444 -26.00 9.89 16.16
N HIS A 445 -25.51 8.82 15.52
CA HIS A 445 -24.42 8.03 16.08
C HIS A 445 -23.08 8.75 15.94
N LYS A 446 -22.33 8.85 17.04
CA LYS A 446 -20.97 9.39 17.05
C LYS A 446 -20.06 8.57 16.13
N GLY A 447 -19.32 9.24 15.27
CA GLY A 447 -18.42 8.59 14.32
C GLY A 447 -19.05 8.29 12.96
N VAL A 448 -20.33 8.60 12.78
CA VAL A 448 -21.01 8.63 11.48
C VAL A 448 -21.19 10.10 11.09
N GLY A 449 -20.69 10.45 9.91
CA GLY A 449 -20.92 11.76 9.32
C GLY A 449 -22.21 11.74 8.48
N THR A 450 -22.07 11.78 7.16
CA THR A 450 -23.24 11.81 6.26
C THR A 450 -23.75 10.40 5.97
N VAL A 451 -25.07 10.20 5.97
CA VAL A 451 -25.75 8.98 5.53
C VAL A 451 -26.60 9.27 4.30
N ILE A 452 -26.42 8.48 3.25
CA ILE A 452 -27.22 8.56 2.01
C ILE A 452 -27.89 7.21 1.80
N SER A 453 -29.21 7.21 1.70
CA SER A 453 -30.00 5.97 1.65
C SER A 453 -31.21 6.08 0.74
N LEU A 454 -31.91 4.97 0.54
CA LEU A 454 -33.16 4.93 -0.21
C LEU A 454 -34.24 5.89 0.35
N PRO A 455 -34.50 5.99 1.66
CA PRO A 455 -35.43 6.98 2.23
C PRO A 455 -35.11 8.42 1.84
N VAL A 456 -33.84 8.80 1.91
CA VAL A 456 -33.39 10.15 1.56
C VAL A 456 -33.64 10.45 0.07
N LEU A 457 -33.37 9.48 -0.81
CA LEU A 457 -33.64 9.61 -2.24
C LEU A 457 -35.14 9.71 -2.54
N MET A 458 -35.94 8.91 -1.85
CA MET A 458 -37.41 8.93 -1.97
C MET A 458 -38.02 10.24 -1.47
N ALA A 459 -37.50 10.79 -0.37
CA ALA A 459 -37.90 12.10 0.14
C ALA A 459 -37.64 13.21 -0.88
N GLU A 460 -36.54 13.16 -1.62
CA GLU A 460 -36.28 14.07 -2.73
C GLU A 460 -37.31 13.90 -3.86
N GLY A 461 -37.66 12.66 -4.19
CA GLY A 461 -38.72 12.36 -5.17
C GLY A 461 -40.07 12.99 -4.79
N HIS A 462 -40.44 12.98 -3.52
CA HIS A 462 -41.70 13.57 -3.02
C HIS A 462 -41.75 15.10 -3.08
N ARG A 463 -40.62 15.77 -3.16
CA ARG A 463 -40.58 17.27 -3.31
C ARG A 463 -41.07 17.73 -4.68
N ARG A 464 -41.22 16.84 -5.66
CA ARG A 464 -41.74 17.23 -6.99
C ARG A 464 -43.22 17.52 -6.93
N PRO A 465 -43.74 18.50 -7.73
CA PRO A 465 -45.15 18.80 -7.79
C PRO A 465 -45.99 17.55 -8.05
N LEU A 466 -47.00 17.32 -7.23
CA LEU A 466 -47.92 16.17 -7.27
C LEU A 466 -47.30 14.81 -6.90
N ALA A 467 -46.02 14.68 -6.66
CA ALA A 467 -45.41 13.43 -6.27
C ALA A 467 -45.88 12.93 -4.87
N PHE A 468 -46.34 13.85 -4.01
CA PHE A 468 -46.93 13.51 -2.72
C PHE A 468 -48.25 12.70 -2.83
N LEU A 469 -48.85 12.66 -4.02
CA LEU A 469 -50.04 11.83 -4.31
C LEU A 469 -49.65 10.38 -4.71
N LEU A 470 -48.36 10.13 -4.98
CA LEU A 470 -47.91 8.81 -5.41
C LEU A 470 -47.56 7.96 -4.20
N SER A 471 -47.97 6.68 -4.25
CA SER A 471 -47.53 5.69 -3.25
C SER A 471 -46.03 5.40 -3.43
N TRP A 472 -45.38 4.91 -2.38
CA TRP A 472 -43.97 4.50 -2.38
C TRP A 472 -43.65 3.53 -3.52
N ASN A 473 -44.52 2.54 -3.73
CA ASN A 473 -44.36 1.59 -4.81
C ASN A 473 -44.39 2.25 -6.21
N HIS A 474 -45.22 3.27 -6.41
CA HIS A 474 -45.25 4.04 -7.66
C HIS A 474 -43.97 4.85 -7.88
N LEU A 475 -43.47 5.48 -6.84
CA LEU A 475 -42.19 6.23 -6.92
C LEU A 475 -41.02 5.29 -7.25
N LEU A 476 -40.92 4.14 -6.60
CA LEU A 476 -39.92 3.12 -6.92
C LEU A 476 -40.08 2.58 -8.35
N ASN A 477 -41.30 2.46 -8.88
CA ASN A 477 -41.52 2.08 -10.28
C ASN A 477 -41.01 3.13 -11.25
N ILE A 478 -41.25 4.41 -10.98
CA ILE A 478 -40.72 5.53 -11.78
C ILE A 478 -39.18 5.54 -11.75
N MET A 479 -38.61 5.26 -10.59
CA MET A 479 -37.14 5.19 -10.45
C MET A 479 -36.52 4.00 -11.17
N ASN A 480 -37.28 2.94 -11.42
CA ASN A 480 -36.83 1.79 -12.23
C ASN A 480 -36.91 2.03 -13.75
N GLU A 481 -37.46 3.16 -14.20
CA GLU A 481 -37.39 3.55 -15.61
C GLU A 481 -35.94 3.76 -16.06
N PRO A 482 -35.59 3.46 -17.35
CA PRO A 482 -34.21 3.51 -17.84
C PRO A 482 -33.46 4.79 -17.53
N ARG A 483 -34.18 5.91 -17.38
CA ARG A 483 -33.62 7.23 -17.07
C ARG A 483 -33.10 7.36 -15.64
N TYR A 484 -33.71 6.64 -14.67
CA TYR A 484 -33.40 6.74 -13.23
C TYR A 484 -32.88 5.43 -12.65
N ASN A 485 -32.98 4.36 -13.40
CA ASN A 485 -32.65 3.00 -12.94
C ASN A 485 -31.22 2.87 -12.39
N ARG A 486 -30.27 3.63 -12.96
CA ARG A 486 -28.90 3.60 -12.49
C ARG A 486 -28.77 4.13 -11.06
N VAL A 487 -29.44 5.25 -10.74
CA VAL A 487 -29.44 5.82 -9.39
C VAL A 487 -30.24 4.93 -8.43
N ALA A 488 -31.39 4.42 -8.87
CA ALA A 488 -32.23 3.55 -8.04
C ALA A 488 -31.54 2.22 -7.70
N SER A 489 -30.86 1.60 -8.68
CA SER A 489 -30.16 0.33 -8.49
C SER A 489 -28.98 0.42 -7.52
N THR A 490 -28.47 1.63 -7.24
CA THR A 490 -27.46 1.85 -6.22
C THR A 490 -28.04 1.74 -4.80
N PHE A 491 -29.33 2.03 -4.62
CA PHE A 491 -29.96 2.05 -3.28
C PHE A 491 -30.89 0.89 -2.99
N VAL A 492 -31.41 0.21 -4.01
CA VAL A 492 -32.37 -0.90 -3.82
C VAL A 492 -32.15 -1.98 -4.87
N THR A 493 -32.23 -3.24 -4.46
CA THR A 493 -32.14 -4.38 -5.37
C THR A 493 -33.35 -4.43 -6.34
N LYS A 494 -33.17 -5.06 -7.50
CA LYS A 494 -34.23 -5.16 -8.54
C LYS A 494 -35.50 -5.84 -8.04
N ASP A 495 -35.37 -6.79 -7.12
CA ASP A 495 -36.48 -7.49 -6.47
C ASP A 495 -37.06 -6.72 -5.28
N ARG A 496 -36.42 -5.62 -4.89
CA ARG A 496 -36.75 -4.75 -3.74
C ARG A 496 -36.67 -5.45 -2.38
N SER A 497 -35.95 -6.53 -2.29
CA SER A 497 -35.78 -7.27 -1.04
C SER A 497 -34.73 -6.63 -0.11
N MET A 498 -33.81 -5.85 -0.66
CA MET A 498 -32.71 -5.22 0.09
C MET A 498 -32.51 -3.77 -0.32
N ALA A 499 -32.10 -2.94 0.66
CA ALA A 499 -31.73 -1.55 0.44
C ALA A 499 -30.36 -1.26 1.05
N ALA A 500 -29.60 -0.38 0.39
CA ALA A 500 -28.29 0.06 0.83
C ALA A 500 -28.34 1.44 1.48
N PHE A 501 -27.61 1.58 2.58
CA PHE A 501 -27.28 2.82 3.26
C PHE A 501 -25.79 3.05 3.09
N TYR A 502 -25.41 4.17 2.50
CA TYR A 502 -24.02 4.59 2.33
C TYR A 502 -23.67 5.59 3.42
N LEU A 503 -22.86 5.14 4.36
CA LEU A 503 -22.40 5.95 5.47
C LEU A 503 -20.99 6.46 5.16
N ARG A 504 -20.71 7.68 5.54
CA ARG A 504 -19.35 8.22 5.61
C ARG A 504 -18.94 8.30 7.07
N MET A 505 -18.00 7.43 7.45
CA MET A 505 -17.49 7.38 8.81
C MET A 505 -16.44 8.45 9.03
N ASP A 506 -16.42 9.02 10.23
CA ASP A 506 -15.38 9.96 10.65
C ASP A 506 -14.08 9.22 10.98
N GLU A 507 -12.97 9.69 10.45
CA GLU A 507 -11.64 9.19 10.77
C GLU A 507 -10.96 9.98 11.88
N ARG A 508 -11.32 11.24 12.05
CA ARG A 508 -10.79 12.11 13.10
C ARG A 508 -11.66 12.06 14.35
N GLY A 509 -10.98 12.09 15.49
CA GLY A 509 -11.69 12.19 16.78
C GLY A 509 -12.44 10.92 17.16
N ARG A 510 -12.17 9.80 16.55
CA ARG A 510 -12.69 8.51 17.01
C ARG A 510 -12.15 8.22 18.40
N ASP A 511 -13.07 8.05 19.33
CA ASP A 511 -12.75 7.63 20.70
C ASP A 511 -12.61 6.10 20.81
N GLN A 512 -13.08 5.36 19.80
CA GLN A 512 -13.15 3.90 19.74
C GLN A 512 -12.54 3.34 18.43
N PRO A 513 -12.04 2.10 18.44
CA PRO A 513 -11.67 1.38 17.22
C PRO A 513 -12.85 1.29 16.23
N ARG A 514 -12.55 1.33 14.94
CA ARG A 514 -13.58 1.26 13.86
C ARG A 514 -14.48 0.02 13.98
N VAL A 515 -13.88 -1.11 14.35
CA VAL A 515 -14.62 -2.37 14.52
C VAL A 515 -15.68 -2.26 15.61
N ASP A 516 -15.39 -1.52 16.68
CA ASP A 516 -16.34 -1.33 17.78
C ASP A 516 -17.51 -0.45 17.35
N VAL A 517 -17.23 0.65 16.62
CA VAL A 517 -18.27 1.50 16.03
C VAL A 517 -19.17 0.70 15.07
N VAL A 518 -18.59 -0.13 14.19
CA VAL A 518 -19.36 -0.97 13.26
C VAL A 518 -20.20 -2.03 13.99
N ASN A 519 -19.75 -2.51 15.14
CA ASN A 519 -20.51 -3.47 15.96
C ASN A 519 -21.62 -2.80 16.78
N GLU A 520 -21.54 -1.51 17.04
CA GLU A 520 -22.55 -0.71 17.72
C GLU A 520 -23.69 -0.27 16.78
N LEU A 521 -23.39 -0.11 15.48
CA LEU A 521 -24.36 0.16 14.42
C LEU A 521 -25.21 -1.06 14.10
#